data_161af036c7d897499050d2f4630e334f
#
_entry.id   161af036c7d897499050d2f4630e334f
#
_cell.length_a   1.000
_cell.length_b   1.000
_cell.length_c   1.000
_cell.angle_alpha   90.00
_cell.angle_beta   90.00
_cell.angle_gamma   90.00
#
_symmetry.space_group_name_H-M   'P 1'
#
loop_
_entity.id
_entity.type
_entity.pdbx_description
1 polymer ?
#
loop_
_entity_poly.entity_id
_entity_poly.type
_entity_poly.pdbx_seq_one_letter_code
_entity_poly.pdbx_strand_id
1 'polypeptide(L)'
;MRFLAVGLLRSVCLMAVVALGASASVAPAAADMMALDGAWSGGGSVKFPSGAKEAARCRANFKKRGAESYQVSARCASASGKVEQSALLTYVGGNQFTGSFFNEEYKVDGTITVTVSGNAQSVSISTPAGSSATFKLTR
;
A
#
# COMPACT_ATOMS: atom_id res chain seq x y z
N MET A 1 -5.35 -44.12 -80.58
CA MET A 1 -6.54 -44.36 -79.80
C MET A 1 -6.14 -44.62 -78.37
N ARG A 2 -6.17 -43.84 -77.59
CA ARG A 2 -6.83 -43.21 -76.65
C ARG A 2 -6.99 -43.84 -75.42
N PHE A 3 -6.54 -43.53 -74.34
CA PHE A 3 -7.41 -43.29 -73.14
C PHE A 3 -6.81 -42.30 -72.22
N LEU A 4 -7.58 -41.32 -71.99
CA LEU A 4 -7.45 -40.33 -70.99
C LEU A 4 -7.61 -40.90 -69.57
N ALA A 5 -6.63 -40.77 -68.75
CA ALA A 5 -6.79 -40.95 -67.30
C ALA A 5 -6.86 -39.63 -66.66
N VAL A 6 -8.05 -39.29 -66.22
CA VAL A 6 -8.33 -38.10 -65.43
C VAL A 6 -7.92 -38.39 -63.97
N GLY A 7 -6.79 -37.83 -63.54
CA GLY A 7 -6.39 -37.85 -62.12
C GLY A 7 -7.14 -36.80 -61.30
N LEU A 8 -7.99 -37.23 -60.41
CA LEU A 8 -8.64 -36.39 -59.40
C LEU A 8 -7.62 -36.06 -58.35
N LEU A 9 -7.13 -34.84 -58.36
CA LEU A 9 -6.38 -34.28 -57.23
C LEU A 9 -7.38 -33.92 -56.16
N ARG A 10 -7.43 -34.70 -55.09
CA ARG A 10 -8.11 -34.31 -53.85
C ARG A 10 -7.20 -33.37 -53.07
N SER A 11 -7.55 -32.10 -53.13
CA SER A 11 -6.96 -31.08 -52.27
C SER A 11 -7.47 -31.24 -50.83
N VAL A 12 -6.62 -31.75 -49.97
CA VAL A 12 -6.88 -31.79 -48.54
C VAL A 12 -6.48 -30.42 -47.99
N CYS A 13 -7.48 -29.57 -47.75
CA CYS A 13 -7.28 -28.34 -46.96
C CYS A 13 -7.04 -28.70 -45.49
N LEU A 14 -5.79 -28.68 -45.09
CA LEU A 14 -5.46 -28.67 -43.64
C LEU A 14 -5.78 -27.28 -43.08
N MET A 15 -6.91 -27.15 -42.40
CA MET A 15 -7.17 -25.98 -41.58
C MET A 15 -6.32 -26.09 -40.32
N ALA A 16 -5.24 -25.32 -40.25
CA ALA A 16 -4.51 -25.10 -39.04
C ALA A 16 -5.33 -24.16 -38.16
N VAL A 17 -5.96 -24.72 -37.13
CA VAL A 17 -6.59 -23.93 -36.07
C VAL A 17 -5.47 -23.37 -35.19
N VAL A 18 -5.12 -22.13 -35.42
CA VAL A 18 -4.24 -21.37 -34.48
C VAL A 18 -5.09 -21.03 -33.27
N ALA A 19 -4.95 -21.82 -32.22
CA ALA A 19 -5.47 -21.44 -30.89
C ALA A 19 -4.65 -20.27 -30.37
N LEU A 20 -5.19 -19.06 -30.50
CA LEU A 20 -4.66 -17.90 -29.76
C LEU A 20 -4.94 -18.16 -28.28
N GLY A 21 -3.92 -18.66 -27.58
CA GLY A 21 -3.92 -18.68 -26.13
C GLY A 21 -3.91 -17.24 -25.61
N ALA A 22 -5.05 -16.73 -25.21
CA ALA A 22 -5.13 -15.50 -24.46
C ALA A 22 -4.47 -15.76 -23.09
N SER A 23 -3.21 -15.36 -22.94
CA SER A 23 -2.56 -15.29 -21.63
C SER A 23 -3.26 -14.19 -20.85
N ALA A 24 -4.19 -14.59 -19.99
CA ALA A 24 -4.76 -13.69 -19.01
C ALA A 24 -3.63 -13.29 -18.05
N SER A 25 -3.06 -12.12 -18.24
CA SER A 25 -2.17 -11.51 -17.26
C SER A 25 -3.02 -11.19 -16.03
N VAL A 26 -2.92 -12.05 -15.03
CA VAL A 26 -3.49 -11.74 -13.71
C VAL A 26 -2.67 -10.59 -13.16
N ALA A 27 -3.21 -9.39 -13.21
CA ALA A 27 -2.62 -8.26 -12.53
C ALA A 27 -2.55 -8.59 -11.03
N PRO A 28 -1.39 -8.41 -10.36
CA PRO A 28 -1.30 -8.57 -8.91
C PRO A 28 -2.34 -7.67 -8.26
N ALA A 29 -3.08 -8.25 -7.36
CA ALA A 29 -4.32 -7.71 -6.84
C ALA A 29 -4.17 -6.29 -6.31
N ALA A 30 -4.89 -5.35 -6.92
CA ALA A 30 -5.24 -4.07 -6.32
C ALA A 30 -5.96 -4.25 -4.95
N ALA A 31 -6.40 -5.46 -4.61
CA ALA A 31 -7.01 -5.81 -3.35
C ALA A 31 -6.09 -5.60 -2.14
N ASP A 32 -4.77 -5.80 -2.24
CA ASP A 32 -3.83 -5.57 -1.14
C ASP A 32 -3.65 -4.08 -0.85
N MET A 33 -3.77 -3.23 -1.85
CA MET A 33 -3.74 -1.77 -1.66
C MET A 33 -5.01 -1.23 -1.00
N MET A 34 -6.10 -1.95 -1.10
CA MET A 34 -7.37 -1.63 -0.42
C MET A 34 -7.37 -2.00 1.06
N ALA A 35 -6.41 -2.80 1.50
CA ALA A 35 -6.36 -3.32 2.86
C ALA A 35 -6.00 -2.26 3.92
N LEU A 36 -5.60 -1.05 3.51
CA LEU A 36 -5.27 0.03 4.43
C LEU A 36 -6.52 0.73 4.98
N ASP A 37 -7.62 0.72 4.23
CA ASP A 37 -8.84 1.43 4.61
C ASP A 37 -9.43 0.92 5.93
N GLY A 38 -9.90 1.85 6.80
CA GLY A 38 -10.56 1.53 8.05
C GLY A 38 -9.80 1.96 9.31
N ALA A 39 -10.21 1.39 10.44
CA ALA A 39 -9.72 1.72 11.76
C ALA A 39 -8.61 0.76 12.22
N TRP A 40 -7.54 1.33 12.72
CA TRP A 40 -6.36 0.62 13.21
C TRP A 40 -5.97 1.13 14.59
N SER A 41 -5.44 0.26 15.43
CA SER A 41 -4.99 0.64 16.76
C SER A 41 -3.79 -0.18 17.19
N GLY A 42 -2.98 0.38 18.07
CA GLY A 42 -1.84 -0.32 18.62
C GLY A 42 -0.92 0.58 19.43
N GLY A 43 0.25 0.08 19.70
CA GLY A 43 1.26 0.74 20.51
C GLY A 43 2.60 0.82 19.83
N GLY A 44 3.47 1.59 20.43
CA GLY A 44 4.83 1.79 20.00
C GLY A 44 5.60 2.68 20.93
N SER A 45 6.59 3.35 20.39
CA SER A 45 7.45 4.27 21.15
C SER A 45 7.74 5.53 20.37
N VAL A 46 7.92 6.61 21.12
CA VAL A 46 8.39 7.89 20.61
C VAL A 46 9.78 8.14 21.17
N LYS A 47 10.70 8.56 20.32
CA LYS A 47 12.04 8.98 20.69
C LYS A 47 12.16 10.49 20.46
N PHE A 48 12.51 11.21 21.50
CA PHE A 48 12.73 12.66 21.44
C PHE A 48 14.17 13.01 21.02
N PRO A 49 14.42 14.26 20.59
CA PRO A 49 15.77 14.69 20.20
C PRO A 49 16.80 14.51 21.32
N SER A 50 16.38 14.58 22.58
CA SER A 50 17.23 14.33 23.77
C SER A 50 17.69 12.88 23.89
N GLY A 51 17.12 11.94 23.12
CA GLY A 51 17.32 10.50 23.24
C GLY A 51 16.34 9.82 24.20
N ALA A 52 15.52 10.56 24.94
CA ALA A 52 14.48 10.00 25.78
C ALA A 52 13.43 9.26 24.96
N LYS A 53 12.94 8.15 25.48
CA LYS A 53 11.89 7.32 24.84
C LYS A 53 10.68 7.21 25.74
N GLU A 54 9.52 7.26 25.13
CA GLU A 54 8.25 7.03 25.81
C GLU A 54 7.41 6.00 25.04
N ALA A 55 6.73 5.14 25.77
CA ALA A 55 5.69 4.31 25.21
C ALA A 55 4.49 5.16 24.80
N ALA A 56 3.88 4.84 23.67
CA ALA A 56 2.70 5.53 23.18
C ALA A 56 1.70 4.54 22.59
N ARG A 57 0.44 4.93 22.58
CA ARG A 57 -0.63 4.20 21.94
C ARG A 57 -1.32 5.09 20.92
N CYS A 58 -1.64 4.51 19.77
CA CYS A 58 -2.28 5.22 18.68
C CYS A 58 -3.57 4.53 18.25
N ARG A 59 -4.53 5.35 17.81
CA ARG A 59 -5.69 4.95 17.01
C ARG A 59 -5.64 5.76 15.74
N ALA A 60 -5.79 5.09 14.62
CA ALA A 60 -5.73 5.71 13.31
C ALA A 60 -6.92 5.27 12.47
N ASN A 61 -7.42 6.17 11.64
CA ASN A 61 -8.43 5.89 10.64
C ASN A 61 -7.89 6.27 9.28
N PHE A 62 -7.97 5.34 8.34
CA PHE A 62 -7.49 5.51 6.98
C PHE A 62 -8.69 5.53 6.03
N LYS A 63 -8.77 6.56 5.21
CA LYS A 63 -9.81 6.72 4.17
C LYS A 63 -9.17 6.84 2.81
N LYS A 64 -9.61 6.02 1.87
CA LYS A 64 -9.17 6.13 0.48
C LYS A 64 -9.59 7.47 -0.11
N ARG A 65 -8.62 8.16 -0.76
CA ARG A 65 -8.84 9.46 -1.41
C ARG A 65 -8.66 9.40 -2.91
N GLY A 66 -7.89 8.47 -3.41
CA GLY A 66 -7.62 8.28 -4.83
C GLY A 66 -7.16 6.84 -5.09
N ALA A 67 -6.76 6.54 -6.33
CA ALA A 67 -6.33 5.19 -6.70
C ALA A 67 -5.16 4.67 -5.85
N GLU A 68 -4.26 5.58 -5.44
CA GLU A 68 -3.03 5.27 -4.72
C GLU A 68 -2.83 6.13 -3.47
N SER A 69 -3.88 6.77 -2.97
CA SER A 69 -3.76 7.68 -1.84
C SER A 69 -4.79 7.43 -0.75
N TYR A 70 -4.36 7.64 0.48
CA TYR A 70 -5.16 7.52 1.69
C TYR A 70 -4.98 8.74 2.58
N GLN A 71 -6.07 9.23 3.14
CA GLN A 71 -6.06 10.18 4.24
C GLN A 71 -5.97 9.39 5.53
N VAL A 72 -4.96 9.66 6.36
CA VAL A 72 -4.89 9.15 7.72
C VAL A 72 -5.24 10.25 8.70
N SER A 73 -6.01 9.91 9.73
CA SER A 73 -6.25 10.72 10.91
C SER A 73 -5.92 9.88 12.12
N ALA A 74 -4.99 10.32 12.93
CA ALA A 74 -4.48 9.56 14.06
C ALA A 74 -4.53 10.36 15.36
N ARG A 75 -4.78 9.65 16.46
CA ARG A 75 -4.65 10.12 17.83
C ARG A 75 -3.68 9.22 18.56
N CYS A 76 -2.66 9.81 19.11
CA CYS A 76 -1.65 9.11 19.91
C CYS A 76 -1.54 9.73 21.28
N ALA A 77 -1.27 8.90 22.28
CA ALA A 77 -1.08 9.33 23.66
C ALA A 77 0.16 8.68 24.27
N SER A 78 0.94 9.45 24.98
CA SER A 78 2.07 9.02 25.78
C SER A 78 2.02 9.69 27.18
N ALA A 79 3.01 9.42 28.01
CA ALA A 79 3.11 10.08 29.31
C ALA A 79 3.22 11.62 29.20
N SER A 80 3.85 12.12 28.14
CA SER A 80 4.02 13.56 27.89
C SER A 80 2.76 14.26 27.38
N GLY A 81 1.75 13.53 26.93
CA GLY A 81 0.51 14.11 26.43
C GLY A 81 -0.07 13.40 25.22
N LYS A 82 -0.98 14.10 24.56
CA LYS A 82 -1.73 13.62 23.40
C LYS A 82 -1.39 14.43 22.16
N VAL A 83 -1.44 13.78 21.02
CA VAL A 83 -1.29 14.42 19.70
C VAL A 83 -2.36 13.92 18.76
N GLU A 84 -2.93 14.81 17.97
CA GLU A 84 -3.78 14.51 16.84
C GLU A 84 -3.05 14.93 15.56
N GLN A 85 -3.04 14.05 14.57
CA GLN A 85 -2.34 14.30 13.32
C GLN A 85 -3.10 13.74 12.15
N SER A 86 -3.12 14.49 11.05
CA SER A 86 -3.61 14.05 9.75
C SER A 86 -2.49 14.14 8.72
N ALA A 87 -2.52 13.23 7.76
CA ALA A 87 -1.60 13.23 6.64
C ALA A 87 -2.24 12.58 5.42
N LEU A 88 -1.76 12.94 4.24
CA LEU A 88 -2.07 12.24 3.01
C LEU A 88 -0.91 11.29 2.70
N LEU A 89 -1.25 10.02 2.56
CA LEU A 89 -0.30 8.96 2.22
C LEU A 89 -0.46 8.56 0.75
N THR A 90 0.65 8.37 0.09
CA THR A 90 0.72 7.91 -1.30
C THR A 90 1.42 6.57 -1.36
N TYR A 91 0.90 5.66 -2.16
CA TYR A 91 1.52 4.37 -2.43
C TYR A 91 2.85 4.57 -3.17
N VAL A 92 3.89 3.89 -2.70
CA VAL A 92 5.25 4.02 -3.24
C VAL A 92 5.84 2.70 -3.74
N GLY A 93 5.04 1.65 -3.78
CA GLY A 93 5.44 0.32 -4.26
C GLY A 93 5.48 -0.73 -3.14
N GLY A 94 5.46 -2.00 -3.54
CA GLY A 94 5.42 -3.12 -2.60
C GLY A 94 4.18 -3.03 -1.70
N ASN A 95 4.40 -2.94 -0.41
CA ASN A 95 3.36 -2.79 0.61
C ASN A 95 3.53 -1.49 1.41
N GLN A 96 4.15 -0.46 0.81
CA GLN A 96 4.49 0.78 1.49
C GLN A 96 3.71 1.99 0.97
N PHE A 97 3.39 2.86 1.91
CA PHE A 97 2.82 4.18 1.70
C PHE A 97 3.69 5.20 2.43
N THR A 98 3.81 6.39 1.89
CA THR A 98 4.54 7.48 2.53
C THR A 98 3.78 8.79 2.40
N GLY A 99 4.03 9.70 3.33
CA GLY A 99 3.47 11.04 3.30
C GLY A 99 4.21 11.96 4.24
N SER A 100 3.94 13.23 4.10
CA SER A 100 4.44 14.27 5.01
C SER A 100 3.29 14.86 5.81
N PHE A 101 3.63 15.39 6.96
CA PHE A 101 2.68 16.05 7.83
C PHE A 101 3.26 17.33 8.41
N PHE A 102 2.39 18.21 8.84
CA PHE A 102 2.71 19.35 9.69
C PHE A 102 1.75 19.34 10.89
N ASN A 103 2.30 19.41 12.09
CA ASN A 103 1.51 19.52 13.30
C ASN A 103 1.44 20.98 13.75
N GLU A 104 0.25 21.55 13.69
CA GLU A 104 0.01 22.97 14.01
C GLU A 104 0.21 23.27 15.50
N GLU A 105 -0.13 22.32 16.37
CA GLU A 105 -0.05 22.50 17.81
C GLU A 105 1.41 22.57 18.30
N TYR A 106 2.24 21.65 17.81
CA TYR A 106 3.62 21.54 18.20
C TYR A 106 4.61 22.20 17.22
N LYS A 107 4.11 22.72 16.09
CA LYS A 107 4.92 23.35 15.02
C LYS A 107 6.03 22.43 14.53
N VAL A 108 5.68 21.17 14.29
CA VAL A 108 6.60 20.11 13.84
C VAL A 108 6.13 19.54 12.52
N ASP A 109 7.03 19.46 11.58
CA ASP A 109 6.84 18.72 10.34
C ASP A 109 7.58 17.38 10.37
N GLY A 110 7.20 16.47 9.49
CA GLY A 110 7.85 15.18 9.41
C GLY A 110 7.33 14.31 8.27
N THR A 111 7.86 13.11 8.23
CA THR A 111 7.53 12.08 7.24
C THR A 111 6.95 10.85 7.93
N ILE A 112 5.91 10.28 7.34
CA ILE A 112 5.28 9.04 7.78
C ILE A 112 5.51 7.99 6.71
N THR A 113 5.93 6.80 7.12
CA THR A 113 5.99 5.61 6.27
C THR A 113 5.15 4.51 6.91
N VAL A 114 4.27 3.92 6.13
CA VAL A 114 3.39 2.82 6.55
C VAL A 114 3.73 1.60 5.71
N THR A 115 3.99 0.48 6.37
CA THR A 115 4.21 -0.83 5.73
C THR A 115 3.10 -1.77 6.18
N VAL A 116 2.31 -2.27 5.24
CA VAL A 116 1.12 -3.10 5.51
C VAL A 116 1.45 -4.57 5.32
N SER A 117 0.98 -5.40 6.24
CA SER A 117 1.07 -6.86 6.14
C SER A 117 -0.22 -7.48 6.68
N GLY A 118 -1.18 -7.74 5.79
CA GLY A 118 -2.50 -8.28 6.16
C GLY A 118 -3.25 -7.35 7.12
N ASN A 119 -3.58 -7.84 8.32
CA ASN A 119 -4.27 -7.09 9.36
C ASN A 119 -3.32 -6.36 10.33
N ALA A 120 -2.04 -6.28 9.99
CA ALA A 120 -1.02 -5.59 10.75
C ALA A 120 -0.33 -4.54 9.88
N GLN A 121 0.13 -3.48 10.51
CA GLN A 121 0.97 -2.48 9.85
C GLN A 121 2.03 -1.93 10.81
N SER A 122 3.16 -1.57 10.22
CA SER A 122 4.23 -0.82 10.89
C SER A 122 4.19 0.62 10.42
N VAL A 123 4.18 1.55 11.35
CA VAL A 123 4.22 2.98 11.08
C VAL A 123 5.52 3.54 11.60
N SER A 124 6.26 4.24 10.76
CA SER A 124 7.49 4.93 11.12
C SER A 124 7.34 6.41 10.85
N ILE A 125 7.68 7.23 11.81
CA ILE A 125 7.62 8.68 11.74
C ILE A 125 8.99 9.25 12.05
N SER A 126 9.41 10.24 11.27
CA SER A 126 10.66 10.96 11.50
C SER A 126 10.49 12.44 11.27
N THR A 127 11.22 13.23 12.03
CA THR A 127 11.23 14.70 11.93
C THR A 127 12.66 15.20 11.68
N PRO A 128 12.83 16.36 11.01
CA PRO A 128 14.16 16.97 10.81
C PRO A 128 14.85 17.30 12.13
N ALA A 129 14.08 17.57 13.19
CA ALA A 129 14.61 17.89 14.53
C ALA A 129 15.20 16.68 15.28
N GLY A 130 15.11 15.47 14.72
CA GLY A 130 15.65 14.25 15.31
C GLY A 130 14.68 13.46 16.19
N SER A 131 13.41 13.84 16.24
CA SER A 131 12.35 12.99 16.84
C SER A 131 11.98 11.87 15.88
N SER A 132 11.65 10.72 16.45
CA SER A 132 11.13 9.59 15.68
C SER A 132 10.08 8.83 16.48
N ALA A 133 9.23 8.09 15.78
CA ALA A 133 8.26 7.22 16.42
C ALA A 133 8.06 5.97 15.59
N THR A 134 7.77 4.86 16.22
CA THR A 134 7.48 3.59 15.57
C THR A 134 6.29 2.94 16.25
N PHE A 135 5.32 2.52 15.47
CA PHE A 135 4.10 1.89 15.96
C PHE A 135 3.83 0.59 15.21
N LYS A 136 3.24 -0.35 15.92
CA LYS A 136 2.62 -1.56 15.37
C LYS A 136 1.11 -1.43 15.57
N LEU A 137 0.37 -1.36 14.47
CA LEU A 137 -1.08 -1.24 14.49
C LEU A 137 -1.72 -2.49 13.91
N THR A 138 -2.90 -2.83 14.42
CA THR A 138 -3.74 -3.91 13.92
C THR A 138 -5.18 -3.46 13.82
N ARG A 139 -5.97 -4.18 13.07
CA ARG A 139 -7.42 -4.01 12.96
C ARG A 139 -8.17 -5.29 13.25
#